data_05283e4988d525f18f4f221f86c941e4
#
_entry.id   05283e4988d525f18f4f221f86c941e4
#
_cell.length_a   1.000
_cell.length_b   1.000
_cell.length_c   1.000
_cell.angle_alpha   90.00
_cell.angle_beta   90.00
_cell.angle_gamma   90.00
#
_symmetry.space_group_name_H-M   'P 1'
#
loop_
_entity.id
_entity.type
_entity.pdbx_description
1 polymer ?
#
loop_
_entity_poly.entity_id
_entity_poly.type
_entity_poly.pdbx_seq_one_letter_code
_entity_poly.pdbx_strand_id
1 'polypeptide(L)'
;MKHPRFFIVILTICSIALCSSCSSSRYAGQSLSALADRIWLFSQDHPDGFTLAIPSMTEPAVGISVAYAETQNSHSHRQLRKVVRHALKHDGIVGGWFNSDDSLYYFDSTRLFPEDSLIPALRFAKQNGQYAVFILSKGETISVE
;
A
#
# COMPACT_ATOMS: atom_id res chain seq x y z
N MET A 1 -30.53 31.94 -64.69
CA MET A 1 -30.34 32.36 -63.32
C MET A 1 -30.21 31.09 -62.47
N LYS A 2 -29.01 30.79 -62.01
CA LYS A 2 -28.66 29.55 -61.24
C LYS A 2 -28.41 29.98 -59.80
N HIS A 3 -29.19 29.46 -58.86
CA HIS A 3 -29.00 29.67 -57.42
C HIS A 3 -27.97 28.68 -56.88
N PRO A 4 -26.92 29.08 -56.15
CA PRO A 4 -26.03 28.12 -55.45
C PRO A 4 -26.69 27.61 -54.16
N ARG A 5 -26.76 26.31 -54.04
CA ARG A 5 -27.13 25.62 -52.82
C ARG A 5 -25.99 25.65 -51.82
N PHE A 6 -26.15 26.39 -50.73
CA PHE A 6 -25.24 26.32 -49.57
C PHE A 6 -25.47 25.02 -48.83
N PHE A 7 -24.42 24.16 -48.82
CA PHE A 7 -24.38 23.03 -47.92
C PHE A 7 -23.85 23.49 -46.58
N ILE A 8 -24.68 23.49 -45.54
CA ILE A 8 -24.26 23.69 -44.15
C ILE A 8 -23.74 22.38 -43.65
N VAL A 9 -22.41 22.26 -43.47
CA VAL A 9 -21.77 21.13 -42.78
C VAL A 9 -21.91 21.39 -41.29
N ILE A 10 -22.79 20.69 -40.61
CA ILE A 10 -22.91 20.71 -39.15
C ILE A 10 -21.80 19.81 -38.62
N LEU A 11 -20.73 20.45 -38.08
CA LEU A 11 -19.65 19.79 -37.40
C LEU A 11 -20.13 19.40 -35.99
N THR A 12 -20.55 18.16 -35.84
CA THR A 12 -20.90 17.61 -34.52
C THR A 12 -19.62 17.37 -33.72
N ILE A 13 -19.30 18.29 -32.81
CA ILE A 13 -18.21 18.12 -31.86
C ILE A 13 -18.66 17.09 -30.85
N CYS A 14 -18.18 15.85 -30.99
CA CYS A 14 -18.33 14.80 -30.02
C CYS A 14 -17.41 15.10 -28.83
N SER A 15 -17.94 15.73 -27.79
CA SER A 15 -17.24 15.94 -26.52
C SER A 15 -17.01 14.57 -25.87
N ILE A 16 -15.81 14.04 -26.01
CA ILE A 16 -15.36 12.87 -25.24
C ILE A 16 -15.18 13.34 -23.80
N ALA A 17 -16.18 13.15 -22.97
CA ALA A 17 -16.06 13.26 -21.54
C ALA A 17 -15.09 12.15 -21.07
N LEU A 18 -13.85 12.53 -20.76
CA LEU A 18 -12.90 11.71 -20.03
C LEU A 18 -13.49 11.47 -18.63
N CYS A 19 -14.25 10.38 -18.49
CA CYS A 19 -14.55 9.83 -17.18
C CYS A 19 -13.23 9.45 -16.52
N SER A 20 -12.71 10.32 -15.67
CA SER A 20 -11.72 9.95 -14.67
C SER A 20 -12.37 8.91 -13.76
N SER A 21 -12.18 7.64 -14.13
CA SER A 21 -12.63 6.51 -13.33
C SER A 21 -11.92 6.58 -11.99
N CYS A 22 -12.64 7.03 -11.00
CA CYS A 22 -12.25 7.00 -9.61
C CYS A 22 -11.88 5.55 -9.24
N SER A 23 -10.60 5.31 -8.95
CA SER A 23 -10.04 3.99 -8.58
C SER A 23 -10.54 3.48 -7.22
N SER A 24 -11.62 4.01 -6.69
CA SER A 24 -12.16 3.67 -5.37
C SER A 24 -13.03 2.41 -5.33
N SER A 25 -13.18 1.67 -6.45
CA SER A 25 -14.14 0.56 -6.54
C SER A 25 -13.59 -0.85 -6.27
N ARG A 26 -12.31 -1.04 -5.95
CA ARG A 26 -11.79 -2.40 -5.74
C ARG A 26 -12.03 -2.96 -4.34
N TYR A 27 -12.55 -2.18 -3.42
CA TYR A 27 -12.71 -2.59 -2.02
C TYR A 27 -14.17 -2.56 -1.53
N ALA A 28 -15.13 -2.51 -2.47
CA ALA A 28 -16.55 -2.47 -2.17
C ALA A 28 -17.07 -3.83 -1.64
N GLY A 29 -16.86 -4.10 -0.34
CA GLY A 29 -17.41 -5.28 0.31
C GLY A 29 -16.86 -5.63 1.68
N GLN A 30 -15.66 -5.19 2.03
CA GLN A 30 -15.11 -5.46 3.36
C GLN A 30 -14.99 -4.19 4.19
N SER A 31 -15.56 -4.21 5.41
CA SER A 31 -15.37 -3.10 6.34
C SER A 31 -13.90 -3.04 6.78
N LEU A 32 -13.42 -1.83 7.08
CA LEU A 32 -12.07 -1.63 7.64
C LEU A 32 -11.81 -2.51 8.88
N SER A 33 -12.84 -2.71 9.70
CA SER A 33 -12.76 -3.58 10.88
C SER A 33 -12.55 -5.03 10.48
N ALA A 34 -13.35 -5.55 9.56
CA ALA A 34 -13.23 -6.94 9.12
C ALA A 34 -11.86 -7.24 8.49
N LEU A 35 -11.29 -6.28 7.76
CA LEU A 35 -9.94 -6.43 7.20
C LEU A 35 -8.88 -6.42 8.31
N ALA A 36 -9.00 -5.54 9.30
CA ALA A 36 -8.09 -5.52 10.44
C ALA A 36 -8.20 -6.81 11.28
N ASP A 37 -9.42 -7.36 11.46
CA ASP A 37 -9.64 -8.63 12.16
C ASP A 37 -8.93 -9.79 11.44
N ARG A 38 -9.01 -9.83 10.10
CA ARG A 38 -8.31 -10.85 9.29
C ARG A 38 -6.79 -10.75 9.41
N ILE A 39 -6.24 -9.54 9.37
CA ILE A 39 -4.79 -9.31 9.51
C ILE A 39 -4.34 -9.67 10.92
N TRP A 40 -5.14 -9.34 11.93
CA TRP A 40 -4.87 -9.73 13.31
C TRP A 40 -4.81 -11.25 13.48
N LEU A 41 -5.75 -11.99 12.90
CA LEU A 41 -5.72 -13.45 12.91
C LEU A 41 -4.51 -14.00 12.13
N PHE A 42 -4.21 -13.41 10.96
CA PHE A 42 -3.06 -13.77 10.16
C PHE A 42 -1.75 -13.64 10.94
N SER A 43 -1.60 -12.58 11.74
CA SER A 43 -0.39 -12.37 12.55
C SER A 43 -0.15 -13.44 13.62
N GLN A 44 -1.21 -14.14 14.08
CA GLN A 44 -1.07 -15.22 15.07
C GLN A 44 -0.38 -16.45 14.47
N ASP A 45 -0.53 -16.66 13.16
CA ASP A 45 0.10 -17.76 12.43
C ASP A 45 1.50 -17.36 11.90
N HIS A 46 1.89 -16.08 12.04
CA HIS A 46 3.16 -15.52 11.55
C HIS A 46 3.92 -14.80 12.68
N PRO A 47 4.36 -15.55 13.71
CA PRO A 47 4.99 -14.95 14.90
C PRO A 47 6.30 -14.21 14.59
N ASP A 48 7.04 -14.65 13.55
CA ASP A 48 8.31 -14.03 13.15
C ASP A 48 8.14 -12.77 12.31
N GLY A 49 6.94 -12.55 11.78
CA GLY A 49 6.59 -11.38 10.96
C GLY A 49 6.06 -11.74 9.57
N PHE A 50 5.57 -10.70 8.87
CA PHE A 50 5.02 -10.84 7.51
C PHE A 50 5.07 -9.51 6.75
N THR A 51 4.95 -9.59 5.43
CA THR A 51 4.57 -8.48 4.55
C THR A 51 3.37 -8.91 3.73
N LEU A 52 2.24 -8.19 3.82
CA LEU A 52 0.95 -8.62 3.31
C LEU A 52 0.33 -7.55 2.43
N ALA A 53 0.02 -7.92 1.18
CA ALA A 53 -0.77 -7.07 0.29
C ALA A 53 -2.26 -7.19 0.63
N ILE A 54 -2.92 -6.06 0.85
CA ILE A 54 -4.33 -6.00 1.25
C ILE A 54 -5.17 -5.28 0.18
N PRO A 55 -6.41 -5.69 -0.03
CA PRO A 55 -7.19 -6.68 0.72
C PRO A 55 -7.04 -8.13 0.21
N SER A 56 -6.19 -8.38 -0.79
CA SER A 56 -6.01 -9.73 -1.35
C SER A 56 -5.53 -10.76 -0.34
N MET A 57 -4.84 -10.32 0.71
CA MET A 57 -4.20 -11.17 1.72
C MET A 57 -3.13 -12.08 1.09
N THR A 58 -2.31 -11.51 0.23
CA THR A 58 -1.20 -12.21 -0.43
C THR A 58 0.13 -11.67 0.04
N GLU A 59 1.10 -12.54 0.27
CA GLU A 59 2.46 -12.16 0.63
C GLU A 59 3.29 -11.96 -0.64
N PRO A 60 3.84 -10.75 -0.87
CA PRO A 60 4.78 -10.53 -1.97
C PRO A 60 6.10 -11.28 -1.69
N ALA A 61 6.58 -12.03 -2.67
CA ALA A 61 7.81 -12.82 -2.54
C ALA A 61 9.09 -12.01 -2.80
N VAL A 62 8.97 -10.85 -3.47
CA VAL A 62 10.11 -10.03 -3.88
C VAL A 62 9.83 -8.55 -3.60
N GLY A 63 10.91 -7.80 -3.37
CA GLY A 63 10.86 -6.36 -3.15
C GLY A 63 11.54 -5.95 -1.84
N ILE A 64 11.57 -4.64 -1.59
CA ILE A 64 12.13 -4.05 -0.38
C ILE A 64 10.99 -3.36 0.36
N SER A 65 10.66 -3.88 1.54
CA SER A 65 9.60 -3.35 2.40
C SER A 65 10.14 -2.27 3.32
N VAL A 66 9.47 -1.11 3.36
CA VAL A 66 9.84 0.04 4.19
C VAL A 66 8.61 0.63 4.85
N ALA A 67 8.62 0.75 6.17
CA ALA A 67 7.49 1.29 6.92
C ALA A 67 7.32 2.80 6.77
N TYR A 68 6.07 3.26 6.83
CA TYR A 68 5.70 4.67 6.93
C TYR A 68 5.77 5.15 8.38
N ALA A 69 6.26 6.37 8.59
CA ALA A 69 6.35 7.00 9.92
C ALA A 69 4.99 7.11 10.64
N GLU A 70 3.93 7.36 9.89
CA GLU A 70 2.59 7.66 10.42
C GLU A 70 1.95 6.48 11.15
N THR A 71 2.44 5.27 10.94
CA THR A 71 1.88 4.05 11.55
C THR A 71 2.78 3.40 12.58
N GLN A 72 3.95 3.97 12.83
CA GLN A 72 4.88 3.49 13.85
C GLN A 72 4.22 3.31 15.24
N ASN A 73 4.76 2.41 16.04
CA ASN A 73 4.32 2.08 17.39
C ASN A 73 2.87 1.56 17.46
N SER A 74 2.41 0.88 16.40
CA SER A 74 1.10 0.24 16.36
C SER A 74 1.23 -1.24 16.73
N HIS A 75 0.86 -1.61 17.97
CA HIS A 75 1.02 -2.97 18.53
C HIS A 75 -0.28 -3.56 19.10
N SER A 76 -1.42 -2.90 18.87
CA SER A 76 -2.71 -3.41 19.33
C SER A 76 -3.69 -3.56 18.17
N HIS A 77 -4.68 -4.45 18.34
CA HIS A 77 -5.78 -4.62 17.37
C HIS A 77 -6.50 -3.30 17.05
N ARG A 78 -6.66 -2.41 18.03
CA ARG A 78 -7.26 -1.09 17.82
C ARG A 78 -6.39 -0.23 16.90
N GLN A 79 -5.06 -0.23 17.09
CA GLN A 79 -4.11 0.54 16.29
C GLN A 79 -3.96 -0.05 14.89
N LEU A 80 -4.09 -1.37 14.72
CA LEU A 80 -4.07 -2.02 13.42
C LEU A 80 -5.10 -1.45 12.45
N ARG A 81 -6.28 -1.00 12.92
CA ARG A 81 -7.26 -0.30 12.08
C ARG A 81 -6.73 1.02 11.51
N LYS A 82 -5.85 1.72 12.24
CA LYS A 82 -5.16 2.92 11.73
C LYS A 82 -4.17 2.53 10.63
N VAL A 83 -3.39 1.48 10.86
CA VAL A 83 -2.43 0.92 9.90
C VAL A 83 -3.13 0.53 8.60
N VAL A 84 -4.21 -0.27 8.68
CA VAL A 84 -4.99 -0.70 7.52
C VAL A 84 -5.57 0.48 6.74
N ARG A 85 -6.12 1.47 7.45
CA ARG A 85 -6.65 2.69 6.81
C ARG A 85 -5.57 3.46 6.07
N HIS A 86 -4.37 3.54 6.62
CA HIS A 86 -3.22 4.20 6.01
C HIS A 86 -2.76 3.40 4.78
N ALA A 87 -2.56 2.09 4.92
CA ALA A 87 -2.13 1.21 3.85
C ALA A 87 -3.08 1.27 2.63
N LEU A 88 -4.40 1.24 2.85
CA LEU A 88 -5.41 1.34 1.77
C LEU A 88 -5.37 2.68 1.00
N LYS A 89 -4.84 3.73 1.60
CA LYS A 89 -4.68 5.05 0.95
C LYS A 89 -3.33 5.20 0.23
N HIS A 90 -2.40 4.28 0.46
CA HIS A 90 -1.06 4.28 -0.10
C HIS A 90 -0.82 3.01 -0.93
N ASP A 91 0.14 2.19 -0.56
CA ASP A 91 0.57 1.06 -1.39
C ASP A 91 -0.25 -0.22 -1.19
N GLY A 92 -1.16 -0.24 -0.22
CA GLY A 92 -1.96 -1.42 0.10
C GLY A 92 -1.15 -2.55 0.73
N ILE A 93 -0.07 -2.23 1.42
CA ILE A 93 0.82 -3.19 2.06
C ILE A 93 0.82 -2.96 3.58
N VAL A 94 0.72 -4.05 4.33
CA VAL A 94 0.85 -4.07 5.79
C VAL A 94 2.01 -4.99 6.15
N GLY A 95 2.93 -4.50 6.97
CA GLY A 95 3.95 -5.29 7.63
C GLY A 95 3.55 -5.65 9.05
N GLY A 96 4.04 -6.80 9.52
CA GLY A 96 3.99 -7.19 10.92
C GLY A 96 5.33 -7.78 11.34
N TRP A 97 5.76 -7.53 12.57
CA TRP A 97 7.01 -8.07 13.09
C TRP A 97 7.03 -8.10 14.61
N PHE A 98 7.73 -9.08 15.17
CA PHE A 98 7.91 -9.22 16.61
C PHE A 98 9.20 -8.55 17.04
N ASN A 99 9.11 -7.68 18.04
CA ASN A 99 10.28 -7.06 18.66
C ASN A 99 10.61 -7.82 19.95
N SER A 100 11.76 -8.47 19.98
CA SER A 100 12.24 -9.23 21.15
C SER A 100 12.62 -8.33 22.34
N ASP A 101 12.97 -7.08 22.09
CA ASP A 101 13.45 -6.17 23.13
C ASP A 101 12.34 -5.76 24.12
N ASP A 102 11.12 -5.60 23.61
CA ASP A 102 9.94 -5.22 24.40
C ASP A 102 8.84 -6.30 24.41
N SER A 103 9.04 -7.41 23.67
CA SER A 103 8.08 -8.51 23.52
C SER A 103 6.72 -8.07 22.94
N LEU A 104 6.72 -7.07 22.06
CA LEU A 104 5.53 -6.59 21.38
C LEU A 104 5.56 -6.97 19.89
N TYR A 105 4.36 -7.23 19.37
CA TYR A 105 4.16 -7.44 17.93
C TYR A 105 3.70 -6.11 17.31
N TYR A 106 4.46 -5.62 16.34
CA TYR A 106 4.22 -4.34 15.68
C TYR A 106 3.57 -4.52 14.32
N PHE A 107 2.76 -3.55 13.93
CA PHE A 107 2.12 -3.47 12.63
C PHE A 107 2.42 -2.12 11.98
N ASP A 108 2.83 -2.13 10.73
CA ASP A 108 3.12 -0.93 9.96
C ASP A 108 2.44 -0.95 8.60
N SER A 109 1.97 0.21 8.14
CA SER A 109 1.74 0.42 6.72
C SER A 109 3.09 0.55 6.05
N THR A 110 3.34 -0.20 5.00
CA THR A 110 4.63 -0.23 4.33
C THR A 110 4.52 0.13 2.86
N ARG A 111 5.61 0.63 2.31
CA ARG A 111 5.84 0.80 0.89
C ARG A 111 6.72 -0.33 0.38
N LEU A 112 6.34 -0.90 -0.76
CA LEU A 112 7.12 -1.92 -1.42
C LEU A 112 7.87 -1.32 -2.62
N PHE A 113 9.20 -1.33 -2.55
CA PHE A 113 10.07 -0.91 -3.65
C PHE A 113 10.48 -2.13 -4.49
N PRO A 114 10.76 -1.95 -5.79
CA PRO A 114 11.44 -2.96 -6.59
C PRO A 114 12.77 -3.36 -5.94
N GLU A 115 13.18 -4.62 -6.11
CA GLU A 115 14.36 -5.16 -5.43
C GLU A 115 15.68 -4.51 -5.88
N ASP A 116 15.74 -4.00 -7.11
CA ASP A 116 16.85 -3.22 -7.67
C ASP A 116 16.88 -1.75 -7.21
N SER A 117 15.89 -1.33 -6.43
CA SER A 117 15.69 0.05 -5.99
C SER A 117 16.14 0.30 -4.54
N LEU A 118 17.28 -0.29 -4.12
CA LEU A 118 17.77 -0.17 -2.74
C LEU A 118 18.02 1.29 -2.34
N ILE A 119 18.67 2.10 -3.16
CA ILE A 119 18.97 3.49 -2.84
C ILE A 119 17.71 4.35 -2.64
N PRO A 120 16.68 4.30 -3.51
CA PRO A 120 15.38 4.91 -3.25
C PRO A 120 14.72 4.42 -1.95
N ALA A 121 14.77 3.11 -1.66
CA ALA A 121 14.20 2.53 -0.45
C ALA A 121 14.87 3.05 0.82
N LEU A 122 16.22 3.10 0.85
CA LEU A 122 16.98 3.65 1.98
C LEU A 122 16.69 5.15 2.19
N ARG A 123 16.59 5.91 1.12
CA ARG A 123 16.21 7.33 1.20
C ARG A 123 14.81 7.51 1.79
N PHE A 124 13.86 6.71 1.35
CA PHE A 124 12.50 6.73 1.90
C PHE A 124 12.48 6.30 3.36
N ALA A 125 13.25 5.27 3.73
CA ALA A 125 13.40 4.84 5.12
C ALA A 125 13.94 5.98 6.01
N LYS A 126 14.98 6.66 5.57
CA LYS A 126 15.55 7.81 6.30
C LYS A 126 14.53 8.94 6.46
N GLN A 127 13.74 9.26 5.42
CA GLN A 127 12.69 10.28 5.49
C GLN A 127 11.54 9.89 6.44
N ASN A 128 11.32 8.59 6.66
CA ASN A 128 10.31 8.06 7.56
C ASN A 128 10.87 7.67 8.93
N GLY A 129 12.13 8.02 9.24
CA GLY A 129 12.76 7.74 10.53
C GLY A 129 12.88 6.23 10.82
N GLN A 130 13.02 5.42 9.78
CA GLN A 130 13.20 3.98 9.92
C GLN A 130 14.68 3.65 10.12
N TYR A 131 14.96 2.67 10.97
CA TYR A 131 16.32 2.20 11.23
C TYR A 131 16.79 1.17 10.19
N ALA A 132 15.86 0.56 9.46
CA ALA A 132 16.18 -0.49 8.52
C ALA A 132 15.12 -0.63 7.43
N VAL A 133 15.50 -1.33 6.36
CA VAL A 133 14.61 -1.83 5.30
C VAL A 133 14.69 -3.36 5.25
N PHE A 134 13.63 -4.04 4.79
CA PHE A 134 13.59 -5.50 4.73
C PHE A 134 13.53 -6.00 3.28
N ILE A 135 14.46 -6.86 2.88
CA ILE A 135 14.51 -7.46 1.54
C ILE A 135 13.76 -8.79 1.58
N LEU A 136 12.60 -8.84 0.93
CA LEU A 136 11.68 -9.99 0.99
C LEU A 136 12.30 -11.28 0.45
N SER A 137 12.93 -11.24 -0.73
CA SER A 137 13.50 -12.43 -1.38
C SER A 137 14.63 -13.08 -0.59
N LYS A 138 15.29 -12.32 0.28
CA LYS A 138 16.43 -12.79 1.06
C LYS A 138 16.09 -13.04 2.52
N GLY A 139 14.98 -12.47 3.01
CA GLY A 139 14.69 -12.47 4.44
C GLY A 139 15.68 -11.64 5.27
N GLU A 140 16.28 -10.60 4.66
CA GLU A 140 17.38 -9.83 5.25
C GLU A 140 16.98 -8.40 5.56
N THR A 141 17.51 -7.88 6.65
CA THR A 141 17.37 -6.49 7.07
C THR A 141 18.64 -5.71 6.72
N ILE A 142 18.50 -4.53 6.09
CA ILE A 142 19.59 -3.61 5.83
C ILE A 142 19.38 -2.35 6.66
N SER A 143 20.37 -1.98 7.49
CA SER A 143 20.34 -0.79 8.32
C SER A 143 20.39 0.49 7.47
N VAL A 144 19.71 1.53 7.94
CA VAL A 144 19.73 2.89 7.40
C VAL A 144 20.79 3.69 8.17
N GLU A 145 21.82 4.14 7.49
CA GLU A 145 22.87 5.00 8.02
C GLU A 145 22.50 6.49 7.95
#